data_27943c344efc1dfadadbc79137170bb6
#
_entry.id   27943c344efc1dfadadbc79137170bb6
#
_cell.length_a   1.000
_cell.length_b   1.000
_cell.length_c   1.000
_cell.angle_alpha   90.00
_cell.angle_beta   90.00
_cell.angle_gamma   90.00
#
_symmetry.space_group_name_H-M   'P 1'
#
loop_
_entity.id
_entity.type
_entity.pdbx_description
1 polymer ?
#
loop_
_entity_poly.entity_id
_entity_poly.type
_entity_poly.pdbx_seq_one_letter_code
_entity_poly.pdbx_strand_id
1 'polypeptide(L)'
;TFASLERRRRTLPDVKLCISTNGLALPQAVDSLVELGVDHVTITLNAIDAHVSAQIYDWVYFDGQRLRGKEAAQALIDQQMEGLQKLIENGVLVKVNSVLIPGINDAHLPSVSEAIRSSGAFLHNIMPLIAKPEHGTFFGLNGQREPDQQELAHIRELCGSSMTQMSHCQQCRAD
;
A
#
# COMPACT_ATOMS: atom_id res chain seq x y z
N THR A 1 -18.18 -0.09 5.29
CA THR A 1 -17.04 -0.88 5.83
C THR A 1 -17.11 -0.98 7.35
N PHE A 2 -17.23 0.12 8.11
CA PHE A 2 -17.27 0.08 9.58
C PHE A 2 -18.44 -0.75 10.13
N ALA A 3 -19.66 -0.55 9.64
CA ALA A 3 -20.83 -1.36 10.04
C ALA A 3 -20.64 -2.87 9.82
N SER A 4 -19.90 -3.25 8.76
CA SER A 4 -19.57 -4.67 8.51
C SER A 4 -18.57 -5.21 9.53
N LEU A 5 -17.58 -4.40 9.94
CA LEU A 5 -16.60 -4.76 10.96
C LEU A 5 -17.27 -4.90 12.34
N GLU A 6 -18.13 -3.96 12.72
CA GLU A 6 -18.92 -4.01 13.96
C GLU A 6 -19.77 -5.28 14.03
N ARG A 7 -20.49 -5.58 12.94
CA ARG A 7 -21.27 -6.80 12.85
C ARG A 7 -20.39 -8.05 13.00
N ARG A 8 -19.23 -8.07 12.33
CA ARG A 8 -18.31 -9.20 12.38
C ARG A 8 -17.75 -9.39 13.80
N ARG A 9 -17.31 -8.33 14.45
CA ARG A 9 -16.80 -8.37 15.82
C ARG A 9 -17.84 -8.93 16.80
N ARG A 10 -19.11 -8.54 16.64
CA ARG A 10 -20.21 -9.07 17.49
C ARG A 10 -20.53 -10.53 17.25
N THR A 11 -20.47 -11.00 15.99
CA THR A 11 -20.87 -12.36 15.63
C THR A 11 -19.75 -13.38 15.74
N LEU A 12 -18.50 -12.96 15.58
CA LEU A 12 -17.30 -13.80 15.56
C LEU A 12 -16.14 -13.07 16.29
N PRO A 13 -16.18 -12.99 17.63
CA PRO A 13 -15.24 -12.17 18.41
C PRO A 13 -13.77 -12.65 18.29
N ASP A 14 -13.54 -13.95 18.06
CA ASP A 14 -12.20 -14.54 17.98
C ASP A 14 -11.55 -14.43 16.59
N VAL A 15 -12.28 -13.91 15.58
CA VAL A 15 -11.74 -13.77 14.23
C VAL A 15 -10.86 -12.53 14.15
N LYS A 16 -9.65 -12.72 13.65
CA LYS A 16 -8.72 -11.63 13.33
C LYS A 16 -9.26 -10.74 12.24
N LEU A 17 -9.30 -9.44 12.49
CA LEU A 17 -9.75 -8.45 11.52
C LEU A 17 -8.56 -7.87 10.77
N CYS A 18 -8.58 -8.00 9.44
CA CYS A 18 -7.58 -7.44 8.55
C CYS A 18 -8.25 -6.53 7.51
N ILE A 19 -7.71 -5.35 7.30
CA ILE A 19 -8.20 -4.36 6.33
C ILE A 19 -7.11 -4.03 5.35
N SER A 20 -7.49 -3.86 4.08
CA SER A 20 -6.60 -3.30 3.05
C SER A 20 -7.14 -1.94 2.60
N THR A 21 -6.25 -0.98 2.42
CA THR A 21 -6.57 0.40 2.06
C THR A 21 -5.50 1.00 1.16
N ASN A 22 -5.89 1.99 0.35
CA ASN A 22 -4.93 2.86 -0.33
C ASN A 22 -4.34 3.95 0.60
N GLY A 23 -4.85 4.09 1.81
CA GLY A 23 -4.33 4.99 2.84
C GLY A 23 -4.81 6.44 2.78
N LEU A 24 -5.51 6.87 1.73
CA LEU A 24 -5.89 8.28 1.55
C LEU A 24 -6.75 8.86 2.68
N ALA A 25 -7.63 8.06 3.27
CA ALA A 25 -8.49 8.46 4.40
C ALA A 25 -8.07 7.76 5.72
N LEU A 26 -6.86 7.24 5.77
CA LEU A 26 -6.43 6.40 6.89
C LEU A 26 -6.26 7.19 8.19
N PRO A 27 -5.63 8.39 8.22
CA PRO A 27 -5.45 9.13 9.47
C PRO A 27 -6.75 9.42 10.22
N GLN A 28 -7.83 9.67 9.47
CA GLN A 28 -9.16 9.95 10.04
C GLN A 28 -9.90 8.68 10.49
N ALA A 29 -9.45 7.51 10.00
CA ALA A 29 -10.09 6.23 10.27
C ALA A 29 -9.44 5.45 11.43
N VAL A 30 -8.21 5.79 11.83
CA VAL A 30 -7.41 5.00 12.78
C VAL A 30 -8.15 4.77 14.10
N ASP A 31 -8.69 5.81 14.71
CA ASP A 31 -9.37 5.69 16.01
C ASP A 31 -10.52 4.69 15.94
N SER A 32 -11.36 4.78 14.91
CA SER A 32 -12.46 3.83 14.69
C SER A 32 -11.97 2.40 14.41
N LEU A 33 -10.85 2.23 13.72
CA LEU A 33 -10.25 0.92 13.47
C LEU A 33 -9.73 0.29 14.76
N VAL A 34 -9.12 1.08 15.62
CA VAL A 34 -8.61 0.68 16.94
C VAL A 34 -9.78 0.30 17.87
N GLU A 35 -10.82 1.12 17.96
CA GLU A 35 -12.03 0.84 18.74
C GLU A 35 -12.72 -0.46 18.29
N LEU A 36 -12.73 -0.76 17.01
CA LEU A 36 -13.26 -2.00 16.45
C LEU A 36 -12.33 -3.21 16.64
N GLY A 37 -11.15 -3.00 17.22
CA GLY A 37 -10.16 -4.04 17.47
C GLY A 37 -9.61 -4.65 16.18
N VAL A 38 -9.31 -3.83 15.17
CA VAL A 38 -8.66 -4.30 13.96
C VAL A 38 -7.23 -4.74 14.28
N ASP A 39 -6.89 -5.99 13.95
CA ASP A 39 -5.59 -6.58 14.29
C ASP A 39 -4.49 -6.19 13.29
N HIS A 40 -4.84 -6.09 12.00
CA HIS A 40 -3.88 -5.84 10.92
C HIS A 40 -4.45 -4.85 9.91
N VAL A 41 -3.60 -3.94 9.45
CA VAL A 41 -3.91 -3.08 8.32
C VAL A 41 -2.86 -3.26 7.23
N THR A 42 -3.31 -3.45 5.99
CA THR A 42 -2.45 -3.46 4.81
C THR A 42 -2.63 -2.14 4.07
N ILE A 43 -1.54 -1.40 3.91
CA ILE A 43 -1.53 -0.13 3.15
C ILE A 43 -0.86 -0.40 1.80
N THR A 44 -1.49 0.07 0.70
CA THR A 44 -0.82 0.08 -0.60
C THR A 44 -0.02 1.37 -0.75
N LEU A 45 1.31 1.27 -0.75
CA LEU A 45 2.26 2.39 -0.85
C LEU A 45 3.28 2.09 -1.94
N ASN A 46 3.13 2.71 -3.12
CA ASN A 46 3.95 2.44 -4.29
C ASN A 46 5.15 3.38 -4.44
N ALA A 47 5.16 4.49 -3.72
CA ALA A 47 6.25 5.47 -3.68
C ALA A 47 6.11 6.40 -2.48
N ILE A 48 7.25 6.96 -2.04
CA ILE A 48 7.35 8.01 -1.00
C ILE A 48 7.93 9.31 -1.56
N ASP A 49 8.13 9.38 -2.87
CA ASP A 49 8.52 10.58 -3.61
C ASP A 49 7.37 11.00 -4.52
N ALA A 50 6.99 12.30 -4.46
CA ALA A 50 5.85 12.81 -5.22
C ALA A 50 6.05 12.79 -6.74
N HIS A 51 7.29 12.81 -7.25
CA HIS A 51 7.56 12.71 -8.69
C HIS A 51 7.34 11.28 -9.19
N VAL A 52 7.75 10.28 -8.40
CA VAL A 52 7.52 8.87 -8.71
C VAL A 52 6.03 8.55 -8.58
N SER A 53 5.42 8.97 -7.47
CA SER A 53 4.00 8.72 -7.19
C SER A 53 3.07 9.36 -8.24
N ALA A 54 3.41 10.55 -8.75
CA ALA A 54 2.63 11.22 -9.80
C ALA A 54 2.63 10.50 -11.16
N GLN A 55 3.57 9.59 -11.40
CA GLN A 55 3.57 8.72 -12.58
C GLN A 55 2.64 7.51 -12.42
N ILE A 56 2.24 7.22 -11.17
CA ILE A 56 1.39 6.09 -10.82
C ILE A 56 -0.06 6.53 -10.64
N TYR A 57 -0.26 7.69 -10.02
CA TYR A 57 -1.58 8.24 -9.67
C TYR A 57 -1.81 9.58 -10.36
N ASP A 58 -2.73 9.62 -11.33
CA ASP A 58 -3.06 10.86 -12.05
C ASP A 58 -3.78 11.87 -11.16
N TRP A 59 -4.64 11.41 -10.26
CA TRP A 59 -5.41 12.27 -9.37
C TRP A 59 -5.88 11.54 -8.11
N VAL A 60 -6.21 12.31 -7.09
CA VAL A 60 -6.95 11.87 -5.90
C VAL A 60 -8.08 12.84 -5.60
N TYR A 61 -9.14 12.35 -4.97
CA TYR A 61 -10.16 13.21 -4.40
C TYR A 61 -9.91 13.31 -2.89
N PHE A 62 -9.49 14.49 -2.45
CA PHE A 62 -9.10 14.73 -1.07
C PHE A 62 -9.59 16.10 -0.61
N ASP A 63 -10.10 16.18 0.62
CA ASP A 63 -10.62 17.40 1.24
C ASP A 63 -11.62 18.19 0.34
N GLY A 64 -12.57 17.44 -0.23
CA GLY A 64 -13.64 18.04 -1.06
C GLY A 64 -13.20 18.47 -2.46
N GLN A 65 -11.96 18.23 -2.86
CA GLN A 65 -11.44 18.67 -4.17
C GLN A 65 -10.66 17.56 -4.89
N ARG A 66 -10.57 17.70 -6.19
CA ARG A 66 -9.78 16.80 -7.05
C ARG A 66 -8.39 17.38 -7.26
N LEU A 67 -7.40 16.80 -6.59
CA LEU A 67 -6.00 17.11 -6.78
C LEU A 67 -5.43 16.32 -7.96
N ARG A 68 -4.38 16.84 -8.62
CA ARG A 68 -3.70 16.18 -9.75
C ARG A 68 -2.18 16.26 -9.65
N GLY A 69 -1.50 15.35 -10.37
CA GLY A 69 -0.05 15.32 -10.49
C GLY A 69 0.66 15.27 -9.13
N LYS A 70 1.69 16.07 -8.95
CA LYS A 70 2.51 16.07 -7.73
C LYS A 70 1.73 16.46 -6.47
N GLU A 71 0.79 17.37 -6.56
CA GLU A 71 -0.05 17.76 -5.43
C GLU A 71 -0.90 16.58 -4.94
N ALA A 72 -1.53 15.85 -5.87
CA ALA A 72 -2.25 14.62 -5.55
C ALA A 72 -1.35 13.55 -4.95
N ALA A 73 -0.16 13.37 -5.54
CA ALA A 73 0.83 12.41 -5.08
C ALA A 73 1.32 12.72 -3.66
N GLN A 74 1.66 13.97 -3.38
CA GLN A 74 2.10 14.39 -2.06
C GLN A 74 1.00 14.21 -1.01
N ALA A 75 -0.23 14.65 -1.31
CA ALA A 75 -1.36 14.48 -0.41
C ALA A 75 -1.60 12.99 -0.07
N LEU A 76 -1.50 12.10 -1.07
CA LEU A 76 -1.64 10.66 -0.85
C LEU A 76 -0.52 10.11 0.05
N ILE A 77 0.74 10.45 -0.22
CA ILE A 77 1.90 10.02 0.56
C ILE A 77 1.78 10.49 2.01
N ASP A 78 1.44 11.75 2.23
CA ASP A 78 1.29 12.33 3.57
C ASP A 78 0.24 11.57 4.38
N GLN A 79 -0.93 11.31 3.77
CA GLN A 79 -2.00 10.55 4.42
C GLN A 79 -1.60 9.09 4.70
N GLN A 80 -0.88 8.45 3.79
CA GLN A 80 -0.39 7.08 3.96
C GLN A 80 0.61 6.98 5.10
N MET A 81 1.60 7.87 5.15
CA MET A 81 2.65 7.86 6.17
C MET A 81 2.12 8.27 7.55
N GLU A 82 1.25 9.30 7.62
CA GLU A 82 0.57 9.69 8.86
C GLU A 82 -0.30 8.56 9.40
N GLY A 83 -1.11 7.93 8.53
CA GLY A 83 -1.97 6.82 8.93
C GLY A 83 -1.17 5.60 9.39
N LEU A 84 -0.07 5.29 8.70
CA LEU A 84 0.85 4.23 9.09
C LEU A 84 1.41 4.47 10.50
N GLN A 85 1.92 5.68 10.75
CA GLN A 85 2.48 6.05 12.04
C GLN A 85 1.44 5.93 13.16
N LYS A 86 0.24 6.50 12.97
CA LYS A 86 -0.85 6.42 13.95
C LYS A 86 -1.28 4.97 14.26
N LEU A 87 -1.35 4.09 13.26
CA LEU A 87 -1.66 2.68 13.48
C LEU A 87 -0.62 2.00 14.36
N ILE A 88 0.67 2.24 14.10
CA ILE A 88 1.77 1.66 14.86
C ILE A 88 1.77 2.15 16.31
N GLU A 89 1.57 3.45 16.52
CA GLU A 89 1.45 4.05 17.86
C GLU A 89 0.30 3.43 18.67
N ASN A 90 -0.76 2.97 18.01
CA ASN A 90 -1.88 2.27 18.62
C ASN A 90 -1.72 0.73 18.66
N GLY A 91 -0.55 0.19 18.34
CA GLY A 91 -0.24 -1.24 18.44
C GLY A 91 -0.87 -2.10 17.35
N VAL A 92 -1.39 -1.50 16.27
CA VAL A 92 -1.93 -2.24 15.11
C VAL A 92 -0.78 -2.69 14.22
N LEU A 93 -0.81 -3.96 13.79
CA LEU A 93 0.20 -4.50 12.88
C LEU A 93 -0.01 -3.95 11.46
N VAL A 94 1.00 -3.28 10.92
CA VAL A 94 0.94 -2.70 9.58
C VAL A 94 1.80 -3.47 8.59
N LYS A 95 1.16 -3.99 7.54
CA LYS A 95 1.80 -4.52 6.35
C LYS A 95 1.71 -3.48 5.23
N VAL A 96 2.77 -3.34 4.45
CA VAL A 96 2.76 -2.51 3.25
C VAL A 96 2.83 -3.41 2.01
N ASN A 97 1.95 -3.17 1.05
CA ASN A 97 2.03 -3.72 -0.29
C ASN A 97 2.54 -2.65 -1.25
N SER A 98 3.49 -3.00 -2.11
CA SER A 98 3.93 -2.16 -3.22
C SER A 98 3.90 -2.95 -4.52
N VAL A 99 3.39 -2.34 -5.58
CA VAL A 99 3.42 -2.92 -6.93
C VAL A 99 4.72 -2.49 -7.61
N LEU A 100 5.49 -3.45 -8.09
CA LEU A 100 6.69 -3.18 -8.91
C LEU A 100 6.26 -2.83 -10.34
N ILE A 101 6.53 -1.60 -10.74
CA ILE A 101 6.22 -1.06 -12.07
C ILE A 101 7.55 -0.71 -12.75
N PRO A 102 8.02 -1.53 -13.69
CA PRO A 102 9.33 -1.37 -14.31
C PRO A 102 9.52 -0.02 -15.00
N GLY A 103 10.64 0.63 -14.70
CA GLY A 103 10.99 1.96 -15.23
C GLY A 103 10.27 3.13 -14.54
N ILE A 104 9.42 2.87 -13.55
CA ILE A 104 8.73 3.91 -12.77
C ILE A 104 9.19 3.92 -11.33
N ASN A 105 8.99 2.82 -10.59
CA ASN A 105 9.33 2.79 -9.17
C ASN A 105 10.33 1.69 -8.78
N ASP A 106 10.84 0.91 -9.70
CA ASP A 106 11.80 -0.16 -9.46
C ASP A 106 13.03 0.32 -8.66
N ALA A 107 13.70 1.38 -9.12
CA ALA A 107 14.83 1.96 -8.39
C ALA A 107 14.44 2.64 -7.06
N HIS A 108 13.16 2.92 -6.84
CA HIS A 108 12.66 3.65 -5.67
C HIS A 108 12.14 2.74 -4.54
N LEU A 109 11.73 1.50 -4.85
CA LEU A 109 11.18 0.57 -3.87
C LEU A 109 12.11 0.24 -2.69
N PRO A 110 13.46 0.19 -2.82
CA PRO A 110 14.34 0.05 -1.67
C PRO A 110 14.20 1.22 -0.67
N SER A 111 14.04 2.46 -1.15
CA SER A 111 13.80 3.63 -0.30
C SER A 111 12.44 3.55 0.41
N VAL A 112 11.41 3.02 -0.27
CA VAL A 112 10.11 2.74 0.37
C VAL A 112 10.29 1.72 1.50
N SER A 113 10.99 0.60 1.26
CA SER A 113 11.27 -0.42 2.28
C SER A 113 11.95 0.17 3.51
N GLU A 114 12.96 1.00 3.33
CA GLU A 114 13.68 1.63 4.44
C GLU A 114 12.78 2.60 5.22
N ALA A 115 11.99 3.42 4.53
CA ALA A 115 11.09 4.38 5.19
C ALA A 115 10.03 3.68 6.03
N ILE A 116 9.34 2.67 5.49
CA ILE A 116 8.29 1.94 6.22
C ILE A 116 8.86 1.11 7.38
N ARG A 117 10.07 0.55 7.22
CA ARG A 117 10.79 -0.13 8.31
C ARG A 117 11.08 0.84 9.45
N SER A 118 11.62 2.02 9.12
CA SER A 118 11.95 3.05 10.10
C SER A 118 10.71 3.56 10.83
N SER A 119 9.55 3.52 10.18
CA SER A 119 8.25 3.84 10.79
C SER A 119 7.66 2.68 11.62
N GLY A 120 8.22 1.46 11.56
CA GLY A 120 7.79 0.31 12.38
C GLY A 120 6.82 -0.66 11.69
N ALA A 121 6.60 -0.57 10.38
CA ALA A 121 5.84 -1.60 9.66
C ALA A 121 6.52 -2.97 9.80
N PHE A 122 5.74 -4.04 9.98
CA PHE A 122 6.31 -5.36 10.25
C PHE A 122 6.67 -6.16 8.99
N LEU A 123 6.05 -5.82 7.85
CA LEU A 123 6.22 -6.56 6.60
C LEU A 123 6.05 -5.66 5.38
N HIS A 124 6.93 -5.83 4.38
CA HIS A 124 6.78 -5.28 3.05
C HIS A 124 6.50 -6.41 2.04
N ASN A 125 5.50 -6.26 1.20
CA ASN A 125 5.16 -7.21 0.16
C ASN A 125 5.30 -6.54 -1.21
N ILE A 126 6.29 -6.95 -1.99
CA ILE A 126 6.48 -6.49 -3.36
C ILE A 126 5.72 -7.42 -4.30
N MET A 127 4.75 -6.87 -5.02
CA MET A 127 3.90 -7.58 -5.97
C MET A 127 4.26 -7.18 -7.41
N PRO A 128 4.22 -8.09 -8.37
CA PRO A 128 4.40 -7.72 -9.77
C PRO A 128 3.19 -6.93 -10.26
N LEU A 129 3.43 -5.93 -11.11
CA LEU A 129 2.37 -5.32 -11.91
C LEU A 129 1.74 -6.37 -12.82
N ILE A 130 0.41 -6.36 -12.92
CA ILE A 130 -0.35 -7.10 -13.92
C ILE A 130 -0.91 -6.08 -14.90
N ALA A 131 -0.36 -6.04 -16.11
CA ALA A 131 -0.64 -5.01 -17.12
C ALA A 131 -1.30 -5.59 -18.39
N LYS A 132 -2.21 -6.54 -18.22
CA LYS A 132 -2.92 -7.14 -19.36
C LYS A 132 -4.01 -6.18 -19.86
N PRO A 133 -4.06 -5.86 -21.16
CA PRO A 133 -5.05 -4.94 -21.73
C PRO A 133 -6.50 -5.33 -21.46
N GLU A 134 -6.80 -6.63 -21.38
CA GLU A 134 -8.14 -7.15 -21.10
C GLU A 134 -8.67 -6.79 -19.70
N HIS A 135 -7.78 -6.41 -18.76
CA HIS A 135 -8.19 -5.95 -17.44
C HIS A 135 -8.65 -4.49 -17.42
N GLY A 136 -8.43 -3.74 -18.51
CA GLY A 136 -8.86 -2.35 -18.64
C GLY A 136 -8.14 -1.37 -17.69
N THR A 137 -7.04 -1.77 -17.06
CA THR A 137 -6.25 -0.91 -16.17
C THR A 137 -5.46 0.11 -16.97
N PHE A 138 -5.14 1.27 -16.35
CA PHE A 138 -4.35 2.32 -17.00
C PHE A 138 -3.05 1.78 -17.59
N PHE A 139 -2.28 1.01 -16.83
CA PHE A 139 -1.01 0.46 -17.29
C PHE A 139 -1.18 -0.57 -18.39
N GLY A 140 -2.19 -1.43 -18.31
CA GLY A 140 -2.51 -2.40 -19.36
C GLY A 140 -2.89 -1.74 -20.67
N LEU A 141 -3.75 -0.73 -20.63
CA LEU A 141 -4.19 0.00 -21.85
C LEU A 141 -3.08 0.84 -22.48
N ASN A 142 -2.09 1.29 -21.71
CA ASN A 142 -0.97 2.09 -22.21
C ASN A 142 0.29 1.27 -22.53
N GLY A 143 0.19 -0.06 -22.54
CA GLY A 143 1.28 -0.92 -22.96
C GLY A 143 2.48 -0.97 -22.00
N GLN A 144 2.26 -0.69 -20.71
CA GLN A 144 3.29 -0.88 -19.68
C GLN A 144 3.65 -2.38 -19.62
N ARG A 145 4.94 -2.69 -19.67
CA ARG A 145 5.38 -4.07 -19.49
C ARG A 145 5.26 -4.52 -18.04
N GLU A 146 4.98 -5.78 -17.83
CA GLU A 146 5.10 -6.43 -16.54
C GLU A 146 6.57 -6.67 -16.17
N PRO A 147 6.93 -6.73 -14.87
CA PRO A 147 8.27 -7.15 -14.47
C PRO A 147 8.46 -8.66 -14.76
N ASP A 148 9.66 -9.05 -15.14
CA ASP A 148 10.01 -10.45 -15.20
C ASP A 148 10.33 -11.03 -13.80
N GLN A 149 10.52 -12.35 -13.73
CA GLN A 149 10.78 -13.04 -12.46
C GLN A 149 12.13 -12.64 -11.84
N GLN A 150 13.13 -12.33 -12.68
CA GLN A 150 14.47 -11.94 -12.21
C GLN A 150 14.44 -10.52 -11.62
N GLU A 151 13.75 -9.59 -12.30
CA GLU A 151 13.54 -8.22 -11.82
C GLU A 151 12.80 -8.23 -10.47
N LEU A 152 11.72 -9.00 -10.38
CA LEU A 152 10.96 -9.12 -9.12
C LEU A 152 11.80 -9.72 -8.00
N ALA A 153 12.57 -10.77 -8.27
CA ALA A 153 13.45 -11.41 -7.29
C ALA A 153 14.55 -10.44 -6.83
N HIS A 154 15.17 -9.72 -7.76
CA HIS A 154 16.20 -8.74 -7.47
C HIS A 154 15.69 -7.59 -6.58
N ILE A 155 14.54 -7.01 -6.91
CA ILE A 155 13.95 -5.94 -6.08
C ILE A 155 13.57 -6.46 -4.70
N ARG A 156 13.02 -7.66 -4.59
CA ARG A 156 12.72 -8.30 -3.30
C ARG A 156 13.97 -8.52 -2.46
N GLU A 157 15.09 -8.91 -3.07
CA GLU A 157 16.37 -9.07 -2.39
C GLU A 157 16.88 -7.72 -1.86
N LEU A 158 16.88 -6.68 -2.69
CA LEU A 158 17.28 -5.34 -2.29
C LEU A 158 16.44 -4.81 -1.12
N CYS A 159 15.12 -4.99 -1.20
CA CYS A 159 14.19 -4.60 -0.14
C CYS A 159 14.34 -5.49 1.11
N GLY A 160 14.64 -6.77 0.93
CA GLY A 160 14.80 -7.76 2.01
C GLY A 160 16.02 -7.52 2.89
N SER A 161 17.03 -6.80 2.40
CA SER A 161 18.21 -6.43 3.21
C SER A 161 17.84 -5.47 4.36
N SER A 162 16.78 -4.72 4.23
CA SER A 162 16.32 -3.74 5.23
C SER A 162 15.05 -4.18 5.95
N MET A 163 14.19 -5.03 5.34
CA MET A 163 12.88 -5.37 5.88
C MET A 163 12.42 -6.77 5.53
N THR A 164 11.66 -7.42 6.43
CA THR A 164 11.05 -8.74 6.17
C THR A 164 10.15 -8.67 4.93
N GLN A 165 10.45 -9.53 3.95
CA GLN A 165 9.68 -9.67 2.73
C GLN A 165 8.69 -10.83 2.84
N MET A 166 7.53 -10.68 2.19
CA MET A 166 6.54 -11.74 2.14
C MET A 166 6.92 -12.79 1.09
N SER A 167 7.20 -14.01 1.52
CA SER A 167 7.60 -15.11 0.63
C SER A 167 6.45 -16.01 0.17
N HIS A 168 5.28 -15.97 0.82
CA HIS A 168 4.26 -17.01 0.67
C HIS A 168 2.92 -16.55 0.08
N CYS A 169 2.63 -15.25 -0.05
CA CYS A 169 1.35 -14.80 -0.57
C CYS A 169 1.40 -14.55 -2.08
N GLN A 170 0.91 -15.50 -2.83
CA GLN A 170 0.72 -15.39 -4.29
C GLN A 170 -0.72 -14.98 -4.68
N GLN A 171 -1.59 -14.73 -3.71
CA GLN A 171 -3.02 -14.50 -3.94
C GLN A 171 -3.45 -13.04 -3.94
N CYS A 172 -2.61 -12.12 -3.49
CA CYS A 172 -2.92 -10.68 -3.60
C CYS A 172 -2.60 -10.24 -5.03
N ARG A 173 -3.64 -10.06 -5.82
CA ARG A 173 -3.54 -9.42 -7.14
C ARG A 173 -3.57 -7.91 -6.93
N ALA A 174 -2.65 -7.20 -7.58
CA ALA A 174 -2.72 -5.76 -7.77
C ALA A 174 -3.39 -5.55 -9.14
N ASP A 175 -4.69 -5.33 -9.11
CA ASP A 175 -5.44 -4.90 -10.30
C ASP A 175 -5.45 -3.38 -10.36
#